data_b937163cbb6fba3da4ed014030a798d7
#
_entry.id   b937163cbb6fba3da4ed014030a798d7
#
_cell.length_a   1.000
_cell.length_b   1.000
_cell.length_c   1.000
_cell.angle_alpha   90.00
_cell.angle_beta   90.00
_cell.angle_gamma   90.00
#
_symmetry.space_group_name_H-M   'P 1'
#
loop_
_entity.id
_entity.type
_entity.pdbx_description
1 polymer ?
#
loop_
_entity_poly.entity_id
_entity_poly.type
_entity_poly.pdbx_seq_one_letter_code
_entity_poly.pdbx_strand_id
1 'polypeptide(L)'
;MSEVVKTMKLHIHVNETEAKSLEELTACYAQACTFISKYVFDHGFILNFMKLQETLYQTIRTEFGLKSQFTISAFKTVTARYKTVQEQLFQNTYRYENEKGETHFISRTLEWLQKPIVFRRPQADLVRGRDYSFVTADDGQNLLSLNTLKKRIKVTFDLPKKFKEYFDGTWSFGSGKIVSMNGNWYFHIPMTKNVS
;
A
#
# COMPACT_ATOMS: atom_id res chain seq x y z
N MET A 1 22.38 -10.39 13.83
CA MET A 1 20.98 -10.34 14.27
C MET A 1 20.11 -10.56 13.04
N SER A 2 19.26 -11.56 13.06
CA SER A 2 18.30 -11.81 11.98
C SER A 2 16.97 -11.13 12.31
N GLU A 3 16.33 -10.54 11.30
CA GLU A 3 15.00 -9.93 11.43
C GLU A 3 13.94 -10.92 10.95
N VAL A 4 12.93 -11.16 11.77
CA VAL A 4 11.77 -11.95 11.38
C VAL A 4 10.63 -11.02 11.01
N VAL A 5 10.10 -11.14 9.79
CA VAL A 5 8.96 -10.36 9.30
C VAL A 5 7.74 -11.26 9.13
N LYS A 6 6.62 -10.87 9.70
CA LYS A 6 5.32 -11.54 9.55
C LYS A 6 4.23 -10.52 9.19
N THR A 7 3.16 -10.98 8.60
CA THR A 7 1.98 -10.13 8.33
C THR A 7 0.77 -10.66 9.09
N MET A 8 0.21 -9.81 9.95
CA MET A 8 -1.05 -10.06 10.63
C MET A 8 -2.20 -9.56 9.76
N LYS A 9 -3.25 -10.38 9.58
CA LYS A 9 -4.48 -10.02 8.90
C LYS A 9 -5.61 -10.00 9.90
N LEU A 10 -6.16 -8.83 10.17
CA LEU A 10 -7.29 -8.63 11.06
C LEU A 10 -8.57 -8.45 10.24
N HIS A 11 -9.60 -9.23 10.50
CA HIS A 11 -10.95 -8.95 10.04
C HIS A 11 -11.51 -7.83 10.90
N ILE A 12 -11.95 -6.73 10.31
CA ILE A 12 -12.51 -5.58 11.01
C ILE A 12 -14.02 -5.52 10.79
N HIS A 13 -14.75 -5.13 11.83
CA HIS A 13 -16.20 -5.00 11.80
C HIS A 13 -16.56 -3.53 11.64
N VAL A 14 -17.27 -3.22 10.58
CA VAL A 14 -17.68 -1.86 10.21
C VAL A 14 -19.19 -1.81 10.00
N ASN A 15 -19.81 -0.73 10.44
CA ASN A 15 -21.18 -0.40 10.06
C ASN A 15 -21.21 0.25 8.66
N GLU A 16 -22.40 0.48 8.12
CA GLU A 16 -22.59 1.04 6.77
C GLU A 16 -21.88 2.39 6.57
N THR A 17 -21.92 3.27 7.56
CA THR A 17 -21.27 4.60 7.50
C THR A 17 -19.76 4.49 7.48
N GLU A 18 -19.21 3.58 8.28
CA GLU A 18 -17.77 3.30 8.34
C GLU A 18 -17.30 2.63 7.06
N ALA A 19 -18.05 1.64 6.55
CA ALA A 19 -17.77 0.97 5.27
C ALA A 19 -17.72 1.99 4.14
N LYS A 20 -18.71 2.88 4.03
CA LYS A 20 -18.74 3.95 3.04
C LYS A 20 -17.53 4.88 3.14
N SER A 21 -17.12 5.22 4.37
CA SER A 21 -15.92 6.06 4.59
C SER A 21 -14.63 5.37 4.12
N LEU A 22 -14.53 4.05 4.28
CA LEU A 22 -13.40 3.26 3.79
C LEU A 22 -13.45 3.07 2.27
N GLU A 23 -14.64 2.91 1.68
CA GLU A 23 -14.83 2.86 0.23
C GLU A 23 -14.40 4.17 -0.42
N GLU A 24 -14.85 5.32 0.11
CA GLU A 24 -14.44 6.64 -0.36
C GLU A 24 -12.91 6.79 -0.29
N LEU A 25 -12.28 6.42 0.83
CA LEU A 25 -10.83 6.48 1.00
C LEU A 25 -10.10 5.63 -0.03
N THR A 26 -10.47 4.35 -0.14
CA THR A 26 -9.75 3.40 -1.01
C THR A 26 -9.96 3.72 -2.49
N ALA A 27 -11.12 4.23 -2.88
CA ALA A 27 -11.40 4.68 -4.25
C ALA A 27 -10.54 5.91 -4.61
N CYS A 28 -10.54 6.96 -3.78
CA CYS A 28 -9.71 8.14 -3.98
C CYS A 28 -8.22 7.79 -3.99
N TYR A 29 -7.78 6.91 -3.10
CA TYR A 29 -6.39 6.47 -3.04
C TYR A 29 -5.97 5.73 -4.32
N ALA A 30 -6.78 4.81 -4.82
CA ALA A 30 -6.52 4.08 -6.05
C ALA A 30 -6.48 5.00 -7.28
N GLN A 31 -7.39 5.99 -7.36
CA GLN A 31 -7.40 7.00 -8.42
C GLN A 31 -6.14 7.86 -8.38
N ALA A 32 -5.73 8.34 -7.22
CA ALA A 32 -4.50 9.10 -7.04
C ALA A 32 -3.26 8.27 -7.43
N CYS A 33 -3.17 7.01 -7.00
CA CYS A 33 -2.09 6.12 -7.40
C CYS A 33 -2.06 5.91 -8.93
N THR A 34 -3.22 5.77 -9.58
CA THR A 34 -3.31 5.62 -11.04
C THR A 34 -2.87 6.89 -11.76
N PHE A 35 -3.25 8.07 -11.25
CA PHE A 35 -2.80 9.35 -11.78
C PHE A 35 -1.28 9.51 -11.68
N ILE A 36 -0.70 9.26 -10.50
CA ILE A 36 0.75 9.27 -10.30
C ILE A 36 1.45 8.27 -11.23
N SER A 37 0.88 7.08 -11.37
CA SER A 37 1.41 6.03 -12.25
C SER A 37 1.43 6.47 -13.71
N LYS A 38 0.37 7.13 -14.18
CA LYS A 38 0.33 7.68 -15.54
C LYS A 38 1.41 8.73 -15.74
N TYR A 39 1.60 9.63 -14.78
CA TYR A 39 2.68 10.62 -14.83
C TYR A 39 4.07 9.94 -14.90
N VAL A 40 4.34 8.94 -14.08
CA VAL A 40 5.59 8.18 -14.08
C VAL A 40 5.85 7.55 -15.46
N PHE A 41 4.82 6.94 -16.04
CA PHE A 41 4.90 6.31 -17.36
C PHE A 41 5.17 7.34 -18.47
N ASP A 42 4.44 8.46 -18.49
CA ASP A 42 4.53 9.48 -19.52
C ASP A 42 5.84 10.31 -19.45
N HIS A 43 6.56 10.27 -18.29
CA HIS A 43 7.78 11.08 -18.06
C HIS A 43 9.04 10.23 -17.87
N GLY A 44 9.16 9.11 -18.59
CA GLY A 44 10.39 8.32 -18.62
C GLY A 44 10.70 7.57 -17.33
N PHE A 45 9.66 7.12 -16.63
CA PHE A 45 9.76 6.28 -15.42
C PHE A 45 10.57 6.93 -14.28
N ILE A 46 10.28 8.19 -13.98
CA ILE A 46 10.87 8.90 -12.83
C ILE A 46 10.37 8.24 -11.54
N LEU A 47 11.23 7.47 -10.87
CA LEU A 47 10.93 6.78 -9.61
C LEU A 47 11.52 7.50 -8.38
N ASN A 48 12.09 8.68 -8.56
CA ASN A 48 12.59 9.49 -7.46
C ASN A 48 11.39 10.09 -6.70
N PHE A 49 11.21 9.63 -5.46
CA PHE A 49 10.12 10.05 -4.59
C PHE A 49 10.06 11.58 -4.38
N MET A 50 11.22 12.23 -4.15
CA MET A 50 11.28 13.66 -3.89
C MET A 50 10.81 14.46 -5.11
N LYS A 51 11.30 14.11 -6.31
CA LYS A 51 10.88 14.76 -7.55
C LYS A 51 9.39 14.61 -7.82
N LEU A 52 8.83 13.42 -7.60
CA LEU A 52 7.39 13.18 -7.75
C LEU A 52 6.57 14.00 -6.74
N GLN A 53 7.04 14.06 -5.49
CA GLN A 53 6.39 14.85 -4.46
C GLN A 53 6.42 16.35 -4.79
N GLU A 54 7.57 16.92 -5.17
CA GLU A 54 7.70 18.32 -5.56
C GLU A 54 6.74 18.68 -6.70
N THR A 55 6.61 17.80 -7.69
CA THR A 55 5.82 18.07 -8.89
C THR A 55 4.31 17.88 -8.67
N LEU A 56 3.90 16.82 -7.97
CA LEU A 56 2.50 16.37 -7.96
C LEU A 56 1.80 16.52 -6.62
N TYR A 57 2.51 16.88 -5.53
CA TYR A 57 1.91 16.84 -4.19
C TYR A 57 0.64 17.70 -4.06
N GLN A 58 0.69 18.94 -4.54
CA GLN A 58 -0.47 19.84 -4.48
C GLN A 58 -1.63 19.34 -5.36
N THR A 59 -1.32 18.90 -6.57
CA THR A 59 -2.33 18.34 -7.49
C THR A 59 -3.06 17.15 -6.85
N ILE A 60 -2.31 16.20 -6.28
CA ILE A 60 -2.92 15.03 -5.60
C ILE A 60 -3.78 15.46 -4.41
N ARG A 61 -3.32 16.44 -3.63
CA ARG A 61 -4.08 16.96 -2.50
C ARG A 61 -5.39 17.63 -2.91
N THR A 62 -5.36 18.45 -3.95
CA THR A 62 -6.52 19.24 -4.38
C THR A 62 -7.51 18.42 -5.21
N GLU A 63 -7.04 17.63 -6.17
CA GLU A 63 -7.93 16.90 -7.08
C GLU A 63 -8.54 15.63 -6.45
N PHE A 64 -7.79 14.94 -5.59
CA PHE A 64 -8.27 13.70 -4.97
C PHE A 64 -8.68 13.87 -3.50
N GLY A 65 -8.51 15.04 -2.92
CA GLY A 65 -8.88 15.29 -1.51
C GLY A 65 -8.12 14.44 -0.48
N LEU A 66 -6.97 13.87 -0.85
CA LEU A 66 -6.17 13.06 0.05
C LEU A 66 -5.52 13.90 1.14
N LYS A 67 -5.58 13.46 2.39
CA LYS A 67 -4.78 14.05 3.47
C LYS A 67 -3.30 13.86 3.23
N SER A 68 -2.46 14.72 3.82
CA SER A 68 -1.00 14.76 3.59
C SER A 68 -0.33 13.39 3.65
N GLN A 69 -0.63 12.60 4.68
CA GLN A 69 0.01 11.30 4.85
C GLN A 69 -0.43 10.29 3.79
N PHE A 70 -1.71 10.28 3.40
CA PHE A 70 -2.19 9.43 2.30
C PHE A 70 -1.56 9.82 0.97
N THR A 71 -1.36 11.12 0.73
CA THR A 71 -0.66 11.62 -0.46
C THR A 71 0.77 11.08 -0.52
N ILE A 72 1.51 11.18 0.59
CA ILE A 72 2.87 10.63 0.71
C ILE A 72 2.88 9.11 0.51
N SER A 73 1.92 8.41 1.11
CA SER A 73 1.78 6.96 0.96
C SER A 73 1.48 6.55 -0.49
N ALA A 74 0.66 7.32 -1.21
CA ALA A 74 0.36 7.05 -2.63
C ALA A 74 1.61 7.11 -3.51
N PHE A 75 2.50 8.11 -3.33
CA PHE A 75 3.78 8.15 -4.04
C PHE A 75 4.64 6.92 -3.75
N LYS A 76 4.74 6.53 -2.48
CA LYS A 76 5.50 5.33 -2.07
C LYS A 76 4.93 4.05 -2.69
N THR A 77 3.60 3.91 -2.69
CA THR A 77 2.91 2.78 -3.29
C THR A 77 3.21 2.66 -4.77
N VAL A 78 3.13 3.76 -5.52
CA VAL A 78 3.39 3.75 -6.96
C VAL A 78 4.86 3.44 -7.25
N THR A 79 5.79 4.13 -6.60
CA THR A 79 7.22 3.90 -6.82
C THR A 79 7.64 2.48 -6.46
N ALA A 80 7.15 1.93 -5.35
CA ALA A 80 7.39 0.54 -4.97
C ALA A 80 6.85 -0.45 -6.02
N ARG A 81 5.65 -0.20 -6.54
CA ARG A 81 5.06 -1.06 -7.57
C ARG A 81 5.87 -1.05 -8.87
N TYR A 82 6.31 0.11 -9.34
CA TYR A 82 7.18 0.20 -10.52
C TYR A 82 8.53 -0.49 -10.31
N LYS A 83 9.15 -0.36 -9.13
CA LYS A 83 10.39 -1.08 -8.80
C LYS A 83 10.20 -2.59 -8.85
N THR A 84 9.11 -3.12 -8.26
CA THR A 84 8.78 -4.55 -8.35
C THR A 84 8.60 -5.00 -9.82
N VAL A 85 7.92 -4.22 -10.64
CA VAL A 85 7.75 -4.54 -12.07
C VAL A 85 9.09 -4.49 -12.81
N GLN A 86 9.95 -3.52 -12.50
CA GLN A 86 11.30 -3.42 -13.06
C GLN A 86 12.14 -4.67 -12.75
N GLU A 87 12.12 -5.13 -11.50
CA GLU A 87 12.80 -6.36 -11.08
C GLU A 87 12.26 -7.59 -11.81
N GLN A 88 10.93 -7.71 -11.91
CA GLN A 88 10.29 -8.81 -12.63
C GLN A 88 10.63 -8.82 -14.13
N LEU A 89 10.66 -7.65 -14.77
CA LEU A 89 11.06 -7.52 -16.16
C LEU A 89 12.52 -7.89 -16.38
N PHE A 90 13.40 -7.43 -15.49
CA PHE A 90 14.83 -7.71 -15.56
C PHE A 90 15.13 -9.20 -15.40
N GLN A 91 14.44 -9.89 -14.51
CA GLN A 91 14.58 -11.34 -14.30
C GLN A 91 14.03 -12.17 -15.47
N ASN A 92 13.07 -11.64 -16.24
CA ASN A 92 12.45 -12.31 -17.38
C ASN A 92 13.03 -11.76 -18.69
N THR A 93 14.18 -12.26 -19.11
CA THR A 93 14.82 -11.85 -20.36
C THR A 93 13.99 -12.21 -21.58
N TYR A 94 14.10 -11.41 -22.64
CA TYR A 94 13.55 -11.73 -23.95
C TYR A 94 14.57 -12.55 -24.76
N ARG A 95 14.15 -13.75 -25.19
CA ARG A 95 14.94 -14.62 -26.04
C ARG A 95 14.57 -14.34 -27.50
N TYR A 96 15.58 -14.20 -28.36
CA TYR A 96 15.42 -14.14 -29.80
C TYR A 96 16.57 -14.85 -30.51
N GLU A 97 16.33 -15.23 -31.77
CA GLU A 97 17.36 -15.77 -32.66
C GLU A 97 17.76 -14.71 -33.69
N ASN A 98 19.06 -14.54 -33.90
CA ASN A 98 19.54 -13.66 -34.95
C ASN A 98 19.46 -14.34 -36.32
N GLU A 99 19.79 -13.62 -37.39
CA GLU A 99 19.76 -14.12 -38.77
C GLU A 99 20.69 -15.32 -38.99
N LYS A 100 21.66 -15.56 -38.12
CA LYS A 100 22.58 -16.70 -38.15
C LYS A 100 22.09 -17.91 -37.34
N GLY A 101 20.90 -17.84 -36.74
CA GLY A 101 20.33 -18.90 -35.92
C GLY A 101 20.92 -18.95 -34.49
N GLU A 102 21.68 -17.92 -34.07
CA GLU A 102 22.24 -17.86 -32.73
C GLU A 102 21.21 -17.30 -31.74
N THR A 103 21.07 -17.95 -30.58
CA THR A 103 20.16 -17.50 -29.52
C THR A 103 20.79 -16.37 -28.71
N HIS A 104 20.07 -15.28 -28.56
CA HIS A 104 20.43 -14.13 -27.75
C HIS A 104 19.36 -13.82 -26.69
N PHE A 105 19.76 -13.11 -25.62
CA PHE A 105 18.90 -12.70 -24.54
C PHE A 105 19.05 -11.18 -24.30
N ILE A 106 17.94 -10.48 -24.20
CA ILE A 106 17.89 -9.05 -23.85
C ILE A 106 17.18 -8.89 -22.53
N SER A 107 17.79 -8.16 -21.59
CA SER A 107 17.13 -7.76 -20.34
C SER A 107 16.02 -6.75 -20.64
N ARG A 108 14.82 -7.02 -20.11
CA ARG A 108 13.68 -6.11 -20.24
C ARG A 108 13.78 -4.99 -19.21
N THR A 109 13.43 -3.78 -19.63
CA THR A 109 13.35 -2.59 -18.79
C THR A 109 11.91 -2.09 -18.69
N LEU A 110 11.64 -1.06 -17.88
CA LEU A 110 10.31 -0.44 -17.80
C LEU A 110 9.82 0.12 -19.15
N GLU A 111 10.72 0.45 -20.06
CA GLU A 111 10.40 0.91 -21.43
C GLU A 111 9.64 -0.13 -22.26
N TRP A 112 9.66 -1.41 -21.86
CA TRP A 112 8.87 -2.46 -22.48
C TRP A 112 7.38 -2.41 -22.11
N LEU A 113 7.00 -1.60 -21.11
CA LEU A 113 5.61 -1.41 -20.74
C LEU A 113 4.87 -0.64 -21.84
N GLN A 114 3.74 -1.20 -22.30
CA GLN A 114 2.90 -0.57 -23.33
C GLN A 114 1.86 0.41 -22.73
N LYS A 115 1.67 0.38 -21.42
CA LYS A 115 0.68 1.20 -20.72
C LYS A 115 1.07 1.38 -19.24
N PRO A 116 0.59 2.47 -18.58
CA PRO A 116 0.83 2.69 -17.17
C PRO A 116 0.19 1.60 -16.30
N ILE A 117 0.72 1.43 -15.09
CA ILE A 117 0.15 0.52 -14.10
C ILE A 117 -1.13 1.13 -13.55
N VAL A 118 -2.23 0.38 -13.56
CA VAL A 118 -3.52 0.81 -13.05
C VAL A 118 -3.79 0.18 -11.69
N PHE A 119 -4.13 1.01 -10.70
CA PHE A 119 -4.47 0.59 -9.35
C PHE A 119 -6.00 0.46 -9.23
N ARG A 120 -6.50 -0.78 -9.16
CA ARG A 120 -7.95 -1.07 -9.16
C ARG A 120 -8.45 -1.68 -7.85
N ARG A 121 -7.55 -2.22 -7.04
CA ARG A 121 -7.95 -2.87 -5.79
C ARG A 121 -8.41 -1.83 -4.77
N PRO A 122 -9.52 -2.07 -4.06
CA PRO A 122 -9.99 -1.19 -2.98
C PRO A 122 -9.08 -1.36 -1.74
N GLN A 123 -7.96 -0.65 -1.75
CA GLN A 123 -6.96 -0.68 -0.69
C GLN A 123 -6.31 0.68 -0.51
N ALA A 124 -5.81 0.96 0.70
CA ALA A 124 -5.01 2.13 1.01
C ALA A 124 -3.98 1.80 2.09
N ASP A 125 -2.81 2.44 2.01
CA ASP A 125 -1.74 2.30 3.00
C ASP A 125 -1.91 3.32 4.12
N LEU A 126 -1.82 2.85 5.37
CA LEU A 126 -2.00 3.62 6.59
C LEU A 126 -0.74 3.56 7.45
N VAL A 127 -0.18 4.70 7.80
CA VAL A 127 1.04 4.81 8.61
C VAL A 127 0.68 4.72 10.11
N ARG A 128 1.40 3.85 10.84
CA ARG A 128 1.23 3.71 12.28
C ARG A 128 1.46 5.03 13.01
N GLY A 129 0.62 5.30 14.00
CA GLY A 129 0.68 6.52 14.82
C GLY A 129 0.14 7.78 14.13
N ARG A 130 0.07 7.78 12.78
CA ARG A 130 -0.51 8.88 12.01
C ARG A 130 -1.89 8.54 11.46
N ASP A 131 -1.98 7.44 10.70
CA ASP A 131 -3.23 7.04 10.07
C ASP A 131 -3.95 5.94 10.82
N TYR A 132 -3.23 5.09 11.55
CA TYR A 132 -3.85 4.09 12.40
C TYR A 132 -3.14 3.92 13.74
N SER A 133 -3.90 3.45 14.73
CA SER A 133 -3.41 3.05 16.05
C SER A 133 -4.36 2.04 16.68
N PHE A 134 -3.81 1.18 17.54
CA PHE A 134 -4.63 0.40 18.46
C PHE A 134 -4.95 1.28 19.67
N VAL A 135 -6.21 1.26 20.10
CA VAL A 135 -6.70 2.02 21.25
C VAL A 135 -7.58 1.11 22.11
N THR A 136 -7.62 1.36 23.40
CA THR A 136 -8.52 0.67 24.33
C THR A 136 -9.69 1.61 24.62
N ALA A 137 -10.90 1.12 24.48
CA ALA A 137 -12.11 1.85 24.87
C ALA A 137 -12.28 1.83 26.41
N ASP A 138 -13.16 2.68 26.91
CA ASP A 138 -13.40 2.82 28.36
C ASP A 138 -13.89 1.53 29.03
N ASP A 139 -14.55 0.66 28.26
CA ASP A 139 -14.99 -0.69 28.68
C ASP A 139 -13.89 -1.76 28.61
N GLY A 140 -12.65 -1.37 28.24
CA GLY A 140 -11.51 -2.26 28.08
C GLY A 140 -11.44 -2.98 26.73
N GLN A 141 -12.37 -2.73 25.79
CA GLN A 141 -12.33 -3.32 24.46
C GLN A 141 -11.20 -2.72 23.61
N ASN A 142 -10.46 -3.60 22.93
CA ASN A 142 -9.44 -3.16 21.97
C ASN A 142 -10.11 -2.78 20.63
N LEU A 143 -9.82 -1.57 20.18
CA LEU A 143 -10.31 -1.00 18.93
C LEU A 143 -9.15 -0.64 18.01
N LEU A 144 -9.43 -0.67 16.71
CA LEU A 144 -8.54 -0.13 15.68
C LEU A 144 -9.04 1.25 15.27
N SER A 145 -8.24 2.28 15.53
CA SER A 145 -8.52 3.66 15.10
C SER A 145 -7.91 3.88 13.74
N LEU A 146 -8.73 4.19 12.75
CA LEU A 146 -8.35 4.40 11.35
C LEU A 146 -8.66 5.84 10.92
N ASN A 147 -7.71 6.50 10.28
CA ASN A 147 -7.94 7.77 9.60
C ASN A 147 -8.68 7.52 8.28
N THR A 148 -9.58 8.43 7.91
CA THR A 148 -10.28 8.42 6.62
C THR A 148 -10.13 9.79 5.95
N LEU A 149 -10.77 10.02 4.83
CA LEU A 149 -10.73 11.33 4.16
C LEU A 149 -11.29 12.44 5.04
N LYS A 150 -12.34 12.15 5.81
CA LYS A 150 -13.05 13.15 6.66
C LYS A 150 -12.58 13.08 8.11
N LYS A 151 -12.92 12.02 8.82
CA LYS A 151 -12.69 11.86 10.27
C LYS A 151 -12.06 10.49 10.56
N ARG A 152 -11.55 10.32 11.78
CA ARG A 152 -11.16 9.01 12.27
C ARG A 152 -12.39 8.19 12.62
N ILE A 153 -12.31 6.90 12.32
CA ILE A 153 -13.27 5.89 12.78
C ILE A 153 -12.58 4.94 13.76
N LYS A 154 -13.34 4.36 14.66
CA LYS A 154 -12.86 3.34 15.60
C LYS A 154 -13.70 2.09 15.39
N VAL A 155 -13.06 1.01 15.00
CA VAL A 155 -13.72 -0.23 14.64
C VAL A 155 -13.23 -1.38 15.50
N THR A 156 -14.10 -2.36 15.75
CA THR A 156 -13.71 -3.61 16.39
C THR A 156 -13.05 -4.52 15.38
N PHE A 157 -12.32 -5.52 15.86
CA PHE A 157 -11.65 -6.49 15.02
C PHE A 157 -11.53 -7.83 15.70
N ASP A 158 -11.48 -8.88 14.90
CA ASP A 158 -11.21 -10.22 15.38
C ASP A 158 -9.72 -10.40 15.64
N LEU A 159 -9.36 -10.79 16.85
CA LEU A 159 -7.99 -11.12 17.21
C LEU A 159 -7.86 -12.64 17.44
N PRO A 160 -7.51 -13.42 16.41
CA PRO A 160 -7.26 -14.85 16.55
C PRO A 160 -6.21 -15.14 17.63
N LYS A 161 -6.39 -16.26 18.37
CA LYS A 161 -5.48 -16.64 19.48
C LYS A 161 -4.00 -16.61 19.09
N LYS A 162 -3.68 -17.05 17.86
CA LYS A 162 -2.32 -17.04 17.30
C LYS A 162 -1.68 -15.66 17.14
N PHE A 163 -2.49 -14.59 17.16
CA PHE A 163 -1.99 -13.21 17.02
C PHE A 163 -1.84 -12.48 18.36
N LYS A 164 -2.33 -13.06 19.46
CA LYS A 164 -2.23 -12.43 20.79
C LYS A 164 -0.79 -12.23 21.23
N GLU A 165 0.12 -13.14 20.85
CA GLU A 165 1.55 -13.05 21.15
C GLU A 165 2.24 -11.82 20.52
N TYR A 166 1.66 -11.25 19.44
CA TYR A 166 2.25 -10.09 18.77
C TYR A 166 1.99 -8.78 19.51
N PHE A 167 1.16 -8.79 20.53
CA PHE A 167 0.87 -7.63 21.39
C PHE A 167 1.64 -7.66 22.72
N ASP A 168 2.63 -8.54 22.85
CA ASP A 168 3.49 -8.67 24.05
C ASP A 168 4.56 -7.57 24.19
N GLY A 169 4.64 -6.66 23.19
CA GLY A 169 5.63 -5.57 23.15
C GLY A 169 6.96 -5.95 22.48
N THR A 170 7.17 -7.20 22.09
CA THR A 170 8.41 -7.65 21.42
C THR A 170 8.38 -7.45 19.92
N TRP A 171 7.21 -7.17 19.33
CA TRP A 171 7.01 -6.94 17.92
C TRP A 171 6.80 -5.46 17.59
N SER A 172 7.45 -5.00 16.54
CA SER A 172 7.23 -3.66 15.98
C SER A 172 6.23 -3.74 14.83
N PHE A 173 5.17 -2.94 14.90
CA PHE A 173 4.16 -2.86 13.84
C PHE A 173 4.53 -1.80 12.80
N GLY A 174 4.53 -2.16 11.53
CA GLY A 174 4.79 -1.25 10.41
C GLY A 174 3.54 -0.53 9.89
N SER A 175 3.65 0.09 8.72
CA SER A 175 2.50 0.66 8.03
C SER A 175 1.54 -0.45 7.63
N GLY A 176 0.26 -0.28 7.97
CA GLY A 176 -0.79 -1.24 7.64
C GLY A 176 -1.45 -0.94 6.31
N LYS A 177 -2.25 -1.88 5.85
CA LYS A 177 -3.03 -1.74 4.62
C LYS A 177 -4.48 -2.12 4.88
N ILE A 178 -5.40 -1.18 4.64
CA ILE A 178 -6.83 -1.50 4.60
C ILE A 178 -7.19 -2.09 3.25
N VAL A 179 -7.96 -3.17 3.24
CA VAL A 179 -8.33 -3.91 2.02
C VAL A 179 -9.78 -4.37 2.11
N SER A 180 -10.56 -4.19 1.05
CA SER A 180 -11.85 -4.84 0.90
C SER A 180 -11.71 -6.12 0.06
N MET A 181 -12.28 -7.21 0.55
CA MET A 181 -12.32 -8.50 -0.13
C MET A 181 -13.68 -9.17 0.10
N ASN A 182 -14.40 -9.47 -0.98
CA ASN A 182 -15.70 -10.16 -0.93
C ASN A 182 -16.70 -9.50 0.05
N GLY A 183 -16.78 -8.17 0.04
CA GLY A 183 -17.68 -7.41 0.91
C GLY A 183 -17.22 -7.25 2.36
N ASN A 184 -16.10 -7.86 2.75
CA ASN A 184 -15.53 -7.74 4.09
C ASN A 184 -14.30 -6.83 4.08
N TRP A 185 -14.03 -6.20 5.23
CA TRP A 185 -12.87 -5.34 5.41
C TRP A 185 -11.80 -6.03 6.25
N TYR A 186 -10.56 -5.92 5.79
CA TYR A 186 -9.39 -6.49 6.47
C TYR A 186 -8.32 -5.42 6.64
N PHE A 187 -7.59 -5.52 7.75
CA PHE A 187 -6.42 -4.69 7.99
C PHE A 187 -5.18 -5.58 8.08
N HIS A 188 -4.27 -5.42 7.13
CA HIS A 188 -3.03 -6.17 7.04
C HIS A 188 -1.90 -5.35 7.64
N ILE A 189 -1.19 -5.89 8.62
CA ILE A 189 -0.11 -5.20 9.33
C ILE A 189 1.17 -6.03 9.24
N PRO A 190 2.23 -5.53 8.58
CA PRO A 190 3.55 -6.14 8.68
C PRO A 190 4.10 -5.89 10.09
N MET A 191 4.73 -6.92 10.64
CA MET A 191 5.34 -6.89 11.96
C MET A 191 6.75 -7.43 11.88
N THR A 192 7.65 -6.82 12.61
CA THR A 192 9.06 -7.20 12.66
C THR A 192 9.49 -7.47 14.09
N LYS A 193 10.38 -8.43 14.24
CA LYS A 193 11.04 -8.76 15.51
C LYS A 193 12.52 -9.08 15.25
N ASN A 194 13.39 -8.45 16.00
CA ASN A 194 14.81 -8.82 16.01
C ASN A 194 15.02 -10.10 16.83
N VAL A 195 15.67 -11.07 16.25
CA VAL A 195 16.01 -12.33 16.90
C VAL A 195 17.54 -12.35 17.08
N SER A 196 17.95 -12.44 18.34
CA SER A 196 19.36 -12.61 18.72
C SER A 196 19.86 -14.00 18.43
#